data_3f95729201989d38d2c628246cc45a5e
#
_entry.id   3f95729201989d38d2c628246cc45a5e
#
_cell.length_a   1.000
_cell.length_b   1.000
_cell.length_c   1.000
_cell.angle_alpha   90.00
_cell.angle_beta   90.00
_cell.angle_gamma   90.00
#
_symmetry.space_group_name_H-M   'P 1'
#
loop_
_entity.id
_entity.type
_entity.pdbx_description
1 polymer ?
#
loop_
_entity_poly.entity_id
_entity_poly.type
_entity_poly.pdbx_seq_one_letter_code
_entity_poly.pdbx_strand_id
1 'polypeptide(L)' 'MLIKDKLWKVQQPGTILRARHSARRGQLALVLARPYSGPRPSNGYPPNQYVKMQMISTGERIEESLTNANNCWDIVSEP' A
#
# COMPACT_ATOMS: atom_id res chain seq x y z
N MET A 1 10.20 14.90 7.16
CA MET A 1 10.15 14.49 6.56
C MET A 1 9.43 14.23 5.65
N LEU A 2 9.63 13.62 5.24
CA LEU A 2 9.24 13.86 4.05
C LEU A 2 8.31 12.82 3.51
N ILE A 3 7.23 13.25 2.92
CA ILE A 3 6.30 12.42 2.19
C ILE A 3 7.01 11.53 1.20
N LYS A 4 8.06 12.05 0.61
CA LYS A 4 8.86 11.31 -0.37
C LYS A 4 9.50 10.07 0.24
N ASP A 5 10.01 10.19 1.46
CA ASP A 5 10.60 9.03 2.14
C ASP A 5 9.53 8.01 2.49
N LYS A 6 8.37 8.48 2.90
CA LYS A 6 7.26 7.57 3.21
C LYS A 6 6.81 6.80 1.98
N LEU A 7 6.70 7.47 0.84
CA LEU A 7 6.35 6.79 -0.41
C LEU A 7 7.39 5.73 -0.77
N TRP A 8 8.65 6.05 -0.58
CA TRP A 8 9.72 5.11 -0.85
C TRP A 8 9.58 3.84 -0.02
N LYS A 9 9.31 4.00 1.26
CA LYS A 9 9.20 2.85 2.16
C LYS A 9 8.00 1.97 1.81
N VAL A 10 6.87 2.59 1.51
CA VAL A 10 5.67 1.84 1.14
C VAL A 10 5.89 1.04 -0.14
N GLN A 11 6.79 1.48 -1.01
CA GLN A 11 7.04 0.80 -2.27
C GLN A 11 7.90 -0.45 -2.15
N GLN A 12 8.48 -0.73 -0.98
CA GLN A 12 9.42 -1.83 -0.87
C GLN A 12 8.75 -3.11 -0.40
N PRO A 13 8.96 -4.24 -1.11
CA PRO A 13 8.48 -5.54 -0.62
C PRO A 13 9.08 -5.83 0.75
N GLY A 14 8.30 -6.44 1.61
CA GLY A 14 8.74 -6.75 2.96
C GLY A 14 8.41 -5.69 3.99
N THR A 15 7.96 -4.51 3.55
CA THR A 15 7.51 -3.46 4.47
C THR A 15 6.22 -3.91 5.14
N ILE A 16 6.13 -3.69 6.45
CA ILE A 16 4.91 -4.00 7.20
C ILE A 16 4.20 -2.71 7.52
N LEU A 17 2.91 -2.67 7.17
CA LEU A 17 2.06 -1.51 7.34
C LEU A 17 0.95 -1.82 8.32
N ARG A 18 0.44 -0.79 8.98
CA ARG A 18 -0.73 -0.90 9.85
C ARG A 18 -1.81 0.04 9.36
N ALA A 19 -3.03 -0.47 9.22
CA ALA A 19 -4.15 0.33 8.75
C ALA A 19 -4.55 1.35 9.81
N ARG A 20 -4.76 2.58 9.38
CA ARG A 20 -5.21 3.66 10.26
C ARG A 20 -6.72 3.84 10.24
N HIS A 21 -7.36 3.42 9.16
CA HIS A 21 -8.77 3.72 8.91
C HIS A 21 -9.52 2.49 8.46
N SER A 22 -10.83 2.61 8.39
CA SER A 22 -11.74 1.61 7.85
C SER A 22 -11.89 0.41 8.76
N ALA A 23 -12.55 -0.61 8.26
CA ALA A 23 -12.77 -1.84 9.01
C ALA A 23 -11.47 -2.59 9.32
N ARG A 24 -10.38 -2.25 8.64
CA ARG A 24 -9.08 -2.89 8.88
C ARG A 24 -8.24 -2.20 9.91
N ARG A 25 -8.76 -1.16 10.53
CA ARG A 25 -8.01 -0.34 11.47
C ARG A 25 -7.26 -1.19 12.50
N GLY A 26 -5.97 -0.96 12.63
CA GLY A 26 -5.12 -1.68 13.56
C GLY A 26 -4.55 -2.98 13.03
N GLN A 27 -5.03 -3.46 11.88
CA GLN A 27 -4.51 -4.70 11.31
C GLN A 27 -3.22 -4.43 10.55
N LEU A 28 -2.37 -5.47 10.49
CA LEU A 28 -1.08 -5.38 9.82
C LEU A 28 -1.14 -6.04 8.47
N ALA A 29 -0.38 -5.48 7.53
CA ALA A 29 -0.26 -6.05 6.19
C ALA A 29 1.19 -6.02 5.75
N LEU A 30 1.56 -7.00 4.94
CA LEU A 30 2.89 -7.13 4.37
C LEU A 30 2.85 -6.71 2.91
N VAL A 31 3.73 -5.80 2.52
CA VAL A 31 3.86 -5.41 1.12
C VAL A 31 4.53 -6.55 0.36
N LEU A 32 3.87 -7.04 -0.69
CA LEU A 32 4.32 -8.23 -1.41
C LEU A 32 5.23 -7.91 -2.58
N ALA A 33 5.01 -6.76 -3.23
CA ALA A 33 5.73 -6.43 -4.45
C ALA A 33 5.78 -4.92 -4.61
N ARG A 34 6.63 -4.47 -5.52
CA ARG A 34 6.69 -3.04 -5.84
C ARG A 34 5.39 -2.60 -6.50
N PRO A 35 5.06 -1.30 -6.45
CA PRO A 35 3.86 -0.80 -7.11
C PRO A 35 3.87 -1.11 -8.61
N TYR A 36 2.69 -1.31 -9.14
CA TYR A 36 2.51 -1.57 -10.56
C TYR A 36 1.36 -0.71 -11.08
N SER A 37 1.36 -0.45 -12.40
CA SER A 37 0.33 0.35 -13.03
C SER A 37 -0.90 -0.51 -13.27
N GLY A 38 -2.07 0.00 -12.88
CA GLY A 38 -3.32 -0.63 -13.17
C GLY A 38 -3.81 -0.33 -14.57
N PRO A 39 -5.03 -0.79 -14.90
CA PRO A 39 -5.62 -0.51 -16.20
C PRO A 39 -5.76 0.99 -16.44
N ARG A 40 -5.58 1.41 -17.69
CA ARG A 40 -5.74 2.81 -18.04
C ARG A 40 -7.21 3.20 -17.92
N PRO A 41 -7.52 4.29 -17.20
CA PRO A 41 -8.91 4.76 -17.13
C PRO A 41 -9.42 5.19 -18.48
N SER A 42 -10.73 5.04 -18.70
CA SER A 42 -11.35 5.42 -19.96
C SER A 42 -11.40 6.94 -20.17
N ASN A 43 -11.20 7.71 -19.11
CA ASN A 43 -11.24 9.16 -19.18
C ASN A 43 -9.94 9.80 -19.65
N GLY A 44 -8.94 9.01 -20.05
CA GLY A 44 -7.70 9.53 -20.59
C GLY A 44 -6.66 9.94 -19.56
N TYR A 45 -6.95 9.79 -18.27
CA TYR A 45 -5.96 10.06 -17.23
C TYR A 45 -4.92 8.95 -17.19
N PRO A 46 -3.73 9.22 -16.63
CA PRO A 46 -2.74 8.16 -16.46
C PRO A 46 -3.29 7.05 -15.57
N PRO A 47 -2.86 5.81 -15.78
CA PRO A 47 -3.29 4.72 -14.90
C PRO A 47 -2.79 4.95 -13.48
N ASN A 48 -3.60 4.56 -12.51
CA ASN A 48 -3.19 4.60 -11.11
C ASN A 48 -2.18 3.49 -10.83
N GLN A 49 -1.33 3.74 -9.86
CA GLN A 49 -0.43 2.70 -9.36
C GLN A 49 -1.04 2.03 -8.14
N TYR A 50 -0.79 0.74 -8.01
CA TYR A 50 -1.34 -0.08 -6.94
C TYR A 50 -0.24 -0.85 -6.22
N VAL A 51 -0.48 -1.14 -4.96
CA VAL A 51 0.44 -1.91 -4.12
C VAL A 51 -0.29 -3.17 -3.69
N LYS A 52 0.35 -4.32 -3.87
CA LYS A 52 -0.19 -5.60 -3.41
C LYS A 52 0.27 -5.86 -1.99
N MET A 53 -0.67 -6.22 -1.14
CA MET A 53 -0.41 -6.49 0.26
C MET A 53 -1.08 -7.79 0.67
N GLN A 54 -0.58 -8.40 1.74
CA GLN A 54 -1.22 -9.55 2.35
C GLN A 54 -1.49 -9.24 3.81
N MET A 55 -2.73 -9.37 4.23
CA MET A 55 -3.09 -9.19 5.63
C MET A 55 -2.44 -10.29 6.46
N ILE A 56 -1.71 -9.91 7.50
CA ILE A 56 -0.91 -10.87 8.25
C ILE A 56 -1.81 -11.81 9.05
N SER A 57 -2.88 -11.29 9.64
CA SER A 57 -3.73 -12.09 10.50
C SER A 57 -4.61 -13.09 9.76
N THR A 58 -5.01 -12.76 8.53
CA THR A 58 -5.96 -13.58 7.78
C THR A 58 -5.37 -14.23 6.55
N GLY A 59 -4.23 -13.72 6.06
CA GLY A 59 -3.66 -14.18 4.79
C GLY A 59 -4.35 -13.62 3.57
N GLU A 60 -5.36 -12.78 3.75
CA GLU A 60 -6.08 -12.19 2.64
C GLU A 60 -5.16 -11.28 1.84
N ARG A 61 -5.21 -11.40 0.51
CA ARG A 61 -4.44 -10.53 -0.36
C ARG A 61 -5.32 -9.40 -0.85
N ILE A 62 -4.82 -8.18 -0.74
CA ILE A 62 -5.55 -6.99 -1.16
C ILE A 62 -4.67 -6.13 -2.05
N GLU A 63 -5.32 -5.24 -2.78
CA GLU A 63 -4.65 -4.22 -3.58
C GLU A 63 -5.13 -2.86 -3.13
N GLU A 64 -4.18 -1.97 -2.85
CA GLU A 64 -4.50 -0.60 -2.51
C GLU A 64 -3.87 0.32 -3.53
N SER A 65 -4.54 1.43 -3.85
CA SER A 65 -3.88 2.45 -4.64
C SER A 65 -2.66 2.95 -3.87
N LEU A 66 -1.64 3.39 -4.59
CA LEU A 66 -0.43 3.92 -3.95
C LEU A 66 -0.76 5.10 -3.06
N THR A 67 -1.70 5.94 -3.47
CA THR A 67 -2.14 7.08 -2.67
C THR A 67 -2.75 6.62 -1.35
N ASN A 68 -3.64 5.62 -1.39
CA ASN A 68 -4.24 5.10 -0.15
C ASN A 68 -3.21 4.40 0.71
N ALA A 69 -2.31 3.63 0.10
CA ALA A 69 -1.25 2.98 0.86
C ALA A 69 -0.39 4.00 1.60
N ASN A 70 -0.17 5.14 0.98
CA ASN A 70 0.62 6.19 1.60
C ASN A 70 -0.15 6.96 2.67
N ASN A 71 -1.45 7.18 2.46
CA ASN A 71 -2.24 8.08 3.33
C ASN A 71 -3.00 7.36 4.42
N CYS A 72 -3.37 6.10 4.20
CA CYS A 72 -4.25 5.38 5.13
C CYS A 72 -3.52 4.28 5.90
N TRP A 73 -2.25 4.13 5.68
CA TRP A 73 -1.45 3.09 6.34
C TRP A 73 -0.20 3.69 6.93
N ASP A 74 0.20 3.21 8.11
CA ASP A 74 1.44 3.61 8.75
C ASP A 74 2.49 2.53 8.56
N ILE A 75 3.75 2.96 8.39
CA ILE A 75 4.86 2.03 8.29
C ILE A 75 5.24 1.59 9.69
N VAL A 76 5.16 0.28 9.94
CA VAL A 76 5.52 -0.31 11.22
C VAL A 76 6.93 -0.84 11.20
N SER A 77 7.31 -1.47 10.09
CA SER A 77 8.63 -2.11 9.99
C SER A 77 9.09 -2.04 8.55
N GLU A 78 10.37 -1.75 8.38
CA GLU A 78 11.00 -1.73 7.06
C GLU A 78 11.58 -3.11 6.75
N PRO A 79 11.74 -3.42 5.45
CA PRO A 79 12.34 -4.71 5.07
C PRO A 79 13.78 -4.83 5.51
#